data_17d65207b8c26fdbfef970c40525defe
#
_entry.id   17d65207b8c26fdbfef970c40525defe
#
_cell.length_a   1.000
_cell.length_b   1.000
_cell.length_c   1.000
_cell.angle_alpha   90.00
_cell.angle_beta   90.00
_cell.angle_gamma   90.00
#
_symmetry.space_group_name_H-M   'P 1'
#
loop_
_entity.id
_entity.type
_entity.pdbx_description
1 polymer ?
#
loop_
_entity_poly.entity_id
_entity_poly.type
_entity_poly.pdbx_seq_one_letter_code
_entity_poly.pdbx_strand_id
1 'polypeptide(L)'
;MQTNTTVVVASGRALLIDPAWLPDELGALAAELREREITVAEGFATHAHHDHVLWHPGFGDVPRWASSRTAELARTERDDLVAALGPDFTPDLIDLMGRVDAGTPAFDVELIVHDGHAPGHTAVWLPEPRVLVAGDMLSDVELPLPFWPHDVAAYERALDLLEPYADAARIVIPGHGNVGTDARARLDADRRYLADVRRTGRSDDPRRANAGMDAEYELLREILAATTDLS
;
A
#
# COMPACT_ATOMS: atom_id res chain seq x y z
N MET A 1 10.50 -2.65 9.50
CA MET A 1 9.54 -2.75 8.38
C MET A 1 10.19 -2.07 7.18
N GLN A 2 10.03 -2.57 6.00
CA GLN A 2 10.59 -1.99 4.77
C GLN A 2 9.42 -1.53 3.91
N THR A 3 9.35 -0.22 3.64
CA THR A 3 8.29 0.39 2.81
C THR A 3 8.86 0.81 1.47
N ASN A 4 8.14 0.57 0.39
CA ASN A 4 8.56 0.95 -0.95
C ASN A 4 7.90 2.27 -1.37
N THR A 5 8.72 3.24 -1.72
CA THR A 5 8.28 4.43 -2.46
C THR A 5 8.43 4.19 -3.95
N THR A 6 7.37 4.43 -4.73
CA THR A 6 7.47 4.39 -6.19
C THR A 6 7.59 5.81 -6.77
N VAL A 7 8.60 6.02 -7.61
CA VAL A 7 8.82 7.29 -8.32
C VAL A 7 8.59 7.07 -9.80
N VAL A 8 7.49 7.62 -10.33
CA VAL A 8 7.17 7.56 -11.78
C VAL A 8 7.66 8.84 -12.43
N VAL A 9 8.67 8.75 -13.30
CA VAL A 9 9.27 9.93 -13.93
C VAL A 9 8.84 10.04 -15.40
N ALA A 10 8.29 11.19 -15.75
CA ALA A 10 7.94 11.54 -17.13
C ALA A 10 8.38 12.98 -17.43
N SER A 11 9.22 13.17 -18.45
CA SER A 11 9.71 14.48 -18.88
C SER A 11 10.27 15.35 -17.75
N GLY A 12 11.08 14.77 -16.85
CA GLY A 12 11.70 15.45 -15.72
C GLY A 12 10.75 15.78 -14.55
N ARG A 13 9.50 15.34 -14.62
CA ARG A 13 8.50 15.48 -13.57
C ARG A 13 8.22 14.12 -12.92
N ALA A 14 7.98 14.09 -11.63
CA ALA A 14 7.70 12.88 -10.88
C ALA A 14 6.30 12.88 -10.27
N LEU A 15 5.65 11.70 -10.32
CA LEU A 15 4.61 11.30 -9.41
C LEU A 15 5.26 10.44 -8.32
N LEU A 16 5.06 10.80 -7.06
CA LEU A 16 5.46 9.99 -5.91
C LEU A 16 4.27 9.17 -5.43
N ILE A 17 4.43 7.84 -5.35
CA ILE A 17 3.42 6.94 -4.78
C ILE A 17 3.98 6.42 -3.46
N ASP A 18 3.23 6.63 -2.38
CA ASP A 18 3.54 6.21 -1.01
C ASP A 18 4.98 6.60 -0.58
N PRO A 19 5.30 7.91 -0.44
CA PRO A 19 6.63 8.31 -0.02
C PRO A 19 7.03 7.67 1.32
N ALA A 20 8.21 7.10 1.33
CA ALA A 20 8.75 6.24 2.39
C ALA A 20 8.73 6.88 3.78
N TRP A 21 8.72 6.04 4.80
CA TRP A 21 8.04 6.32 6.03
C TRP A 21 8.92 6.84 7.18
N LEU A 22 10.24 6.77 7.11
CA LEU A 22 11.08 7.39 8.14
C LEU A 22 11.49 8.81 7.76
N PRO A 23 11.63 9.73 8.72
CA PRO A 23 11.97 11.13 8.44
C PRO A 23 13.26 11.30 7.65
N ASP A 24 14.29 10.51 7.94
CA ASP A 24 15.57 10.53 7.24
C ASP A 24 15.48 9.96 5.83
N GLU A 25 14.65 8.94 5.61
CA GLU A 25 14.36 8.38 4.27
C GLU A 25 13.61 9.39 3.41
N LEU A 26 12.59 10.05 3.96
CA LEU A 26 11.87 11.13 3.28
C LEU A 26 12.80 12.29 2.89
N GLY A 27 13.69 12.69 3.81
CA GLY A 27 14.71 13.71 3.58
C GLY A 27 15.72 13.29 2.51
N ALA A 28 16.19 12.04 2.55
CA ALA A 28 17.10 11.47 1.56
C ALA A 28 16.48 11.43 0.16
N LEU A 29 15.22 10.97 0.06
CA LEU A 29 14.48 10.96 -1.20
C LEU A 29 14.34 12.36 -1.80
N ALA A 30 13.99 13.35 -0.97
CA ALA A 30 13.89 14.75 -1.42
C ALA A 30 15.24 15.31 -1.92
N ALA A 31 16.33 14.93 -1.26
CA ALA A 31 17.68 15.31 -1.69
C ALA A 31 18.06 14.65 -3.01
N GLU A 32 17.82 13.36 -3.17
CA GLU A 32 18.13 12.61 -4.38
C GLU A 32 17.36 13.14 -5.60
N LEU A 33 16.06 13.41 -5.45
CA LEU A 33 15.25 13.96 -6.54
C LEU A 33 15.80 15.33 -7.00
N ARG A 34 16.20 16.17 -6.05
CA ARG A 34 16.81 17.46 -6.35
C ARG A 34 18.16 17.31 -7.07
N GLU A 35 19.02 16.39 -6.63
CA GLU A 35 20.32 16.12 -7.26
C GLU A 35 20.17 15.59 -8.69
N ARG A 36 19.11 14.83 -8.95
CA ARG A 36 18.77 14.32 -10.29
C ARG A 36 18.01 15.32 -11.15
N GLU A 37 17.77 16.54 -10.65
CA GLU A 37 16.97 17.58 -11.33
C GLU A 37 15.55 17.10 -11.68
N ILE A 38 14.97 16.20 -10.86
CA ILE A 38 13.61 15.71 -11.00
C ILE A 38 12.68 16.55 -10.12
N THR A 39 11.70 17.19 -10.73
CA THR A 39 10.70 18.00 -10.03
C THR A 39 9.50 17.12 -9.65
N VAL A 40 9.16 17.05 -8.36
CA VAL A 40 7.91 16.41 -7.94
C VAL A 40 6.75 17.26 -8.45
N ALA A 41 5.83 16.63 -9.14
CA ALA A 41 4.67 17.28 -9.73
C ALA A 41 3.38 16.92 -8.98
N GLU A 42 3.28 15.68 -8.49
CA GLU A 42 2.11 15.16 -7.82
C GLU A 42 2.50 14.06 -6.84
N GLY A 43 1.64 13.79 -5.85
CA GLY A 43 1.71 12.63 -5.00
C GLY A 43 0.46 11.74 -5.13
N PHE A 44 0.59 10.47 -4.77
CA PHE A 44 -0.52 9.54 -4.65
C PHE A 44 -0.34 8.65 -3.41
N ALA A 45 -1.40 8.50 -2.62
CA ALA A 45 -1.44 7.55 -1.51
C ALA A 45 -2.34 6.36 -1.88
N THR A 46 -1.80 5.15 -1.75
CA THR A 46 -2.56 3.93 -2.07
C THR A 46 -3.68 3.68 -1.07
N HIS A 47 -3.45 3.97 0.22
CA HIS A 47 -4.45 3.80 1.27
C HIS A 47 -4.13 4.66 2.51
N ALA A 48 -5.06 4.70 3.48
CA ALA A 48 -4.97 5.59 4.63
C ALA A 48 -4.29 4.92 5.84
N HIS A 49 -3.09 4.36 5.67
CA HIS A 49 -2.23 3.98 6.79
C HIS A 49 -1.10 5.00 6.99
N HIS A 50 -0.57 5.05 8.21
CA HIS A 50 0.35 6.11 8.63
C HIS A 50 1.63 6.20 7.80
N ASP A 51 2.12 5.09 7.25
CA ASP A 51 3.33 4.99 6.44
C ASP A 51 3.09 5.17 4.92
N HIS A 52 1.84 5.37 4.48
CA HIS A 52 1.47 5.62 3.07
C HIS A 52 0.96 7.03 2.81
N VAL A 53 0.58 7.79 3.85
CA VAL A 53 0.04 9.16 3.72
C VAL A 53 1.01 10.24 4.17
N LEU A 54 2.30 9.93 4.21
CA LEU A 54 3.37 10.84 4.59
C LEU A 54 3.73 11.80 3.45
N TRP A 55 4.40 12.89 3.82
CA TRP A 55 4.94 13.85 2.87
C TRP A 55 6.11 14.61 3.48
N HIS A 56 7.03 15.10 2.64
CA HIS A 56 8.17 15.88 3.09
C HIS A 56 8.12 17.28 2.44
N PRO A 57 8.44 18.38 3.17
CA PRO A 57 8.46 19.73 2.62
C PRO A 57 9.33 19.88 1.37
N GLY A 58 10.41 19.10 1.28
CA GLY A 58 11.32 19.07 0.13
C GLY A 58 10.71 18.56 -1.18
N PHE A 59 9.54 17.94 -1.14
CA PHE A 59 8.79 17.56 -2.36
C PHE A 59 7.96 18.69 -2.92
N GLY A 60 7.80 19.79 -2.18
CA GLY A 60 7.03 20.95 -2.57
C GLY A 60 5.55 20.87 -2.20
N ASP A 61 4.86 22.00 -2.41
CA ASP A 61 3.41 22.13 -2.25
C ASP A 61 2.73 21.80 -3.59
N VAL A 62 2.47 20.52 -3.80
CA VAL A 62 1.90 19.98 -5.04
C VAL A 62 0.64 19.18 -4.73
N PRO A 63 -0.26 18.96 -5.72
CA PRO A 63 -1.43 18.12 -5.54
C PRO A 63 -1.05 16.71 -5.07
N ARG A 64 -1.79 16.18 -4.10
CA ARG A 64 -1.65 14.82 -3.58
C ARG A 64 -3.00 14.14 -3.61
N TRP A 65 -3.05 13.02 -4.31
CA TRP A 65 -4.29 12.32 -4.63
C TRP A 65 -4.41 11.00 -3.89
N ALA A 66 -5.63 10.56 -3.73
CA ALA A 66 -5.99 9.22 -3.28
C ALA A 66 -7.39 8.87 -3.80
N SER A 67 -7.85 7.64 -3.57
CA SER A 67 -9.26 7.30 -3.76
C SER A 67 -10.14 8.16 -2.82
N SER A 68 -11.41 8.34 -3.17
CA SER A 68 -12.34 9.14 -2.35
C SER A 68 -12.43 8.61 -0.92
N ARG A 69 -12.41 7.29 -0.74
CA ARG A 69 -12.50 6.69 0.59
C ARG A 69 -11.19 6.85 1.37
N THR A 70 -10.05 6.65 0.72
CA THR A 70 -8.73 6.90 1.33
C THR A 70 -8.58 8.36 1.78
N ALA A 71 -8.97 9.32 0.92
CA ALA A 71 -8.91 10.75 1.27
C ALA A 71 -9.84 11.10 2.44
N GLU A 72 -11.02 10.50 2.49
CA GLU A 72 -11.94 10.66 3.63
C GLU A 72 -11.31 10.13 4.93
N LEU A 73 -10.80 8.90 4.92
CA LEU A 73 -10.17 8.27 6.10
C LEU A 73 -8.93 9.02 6.54
N ALA A 74 -8.04 9.40 5.64
CA ALA A 74 -6.85 10.19 5.95
C ALA A 74 -7.19 11.50 6.68
N ARG A 75 -8.36 12.10 6.40
CA ARG A 75 -8.86 13.29 7.06
C ARG A 75 -9.57 12.99 8.39
N THR A 76 -10.43 11.97 8.44
CA THR A 76 -11.27 11.68 9.62
C THR A 76 -10.54 10.92 10.71
N GLU A 77 -9.55 10.12 10.35
CA GLU A 77 -8.73 9.31 11.28
C GLU A 77 -7.32 9.89 11.47
N ARG A 78 -7.13 11.15 11.09
CA ARG A 78 -5.80 11.79 11.10
C ARG A 78 -5.12 11.73 12.47
N ASP A 79 -5.87 11.91 13.55
CA ASP A 79 -5.30 11.91 14.90
C ASP A 79 -4.76 10.52 15.28
N ASP A 80 -5.43 9.45 14.85
CA ASP A 80 -4.98 8.06 15.06
C ASP A 80 -3.76 7.76 14.17
N LEU A 81 -3.76 8.23 12.92
CA LEU A 81 -2.61 8.09 12.03
C LEU A 81 -1.36 8.81 12.59
N VAL A 82 -1.54 10.01 13.14
CA VAL A 82 -0.44 10.75 13.80
C VAL A 82 0.01 10.03 15.08
N ALA A 83 -0.90 9.47 15.84
CA ALA A 83 -0.57 8.73 17.07
C ALA A 83 0.25 7.45 16.79
N ALA A 84 0.15 6.90 15.58
CA ALA A 84 0.95 5.74 15.15
C ALA A 84 2.39 6.10 14.77
N LEU A 85 2.70 7.40 14.58
CA LEU A 85 4.06 7.86 14.27
C LEU A 85 4.98 7.76 15.50
N GLY A 86 6.25 7.47 15.24
CA GLY A 86 7.29 7.49 16.27
C GLY A 86 7.69 8.93 16.69
N PRO A 87 8.52 9.05 17.74
CA PRO A 87 8.93 10.34 18.29
C PRO A 87 9.86 11.16 17.39
N ASP A 88 10.40 10.57 16.34
CA ASP A 88 11.38 11.19 15.43
C ASP A 88 10.72 12.08 14.38
N PHE A 89 9.38 12.08 14.27
CA PHE A 89 8.65 12.91 13.34
C PHE A 89 8.55 14.36 13.83
N THR A 90 9.05 15.27 13.03
CA THR A 90 9.03 16.70 13.32
C THR A 90 7.64 17.31 13.07
N PRO A 91 7.29 18.45 13.71
CA PRO A 91 5.98 19.07 13.54
C PRO A 91 5.60 19.39 12.08
N ASP A 92 6.55 19.72 11.24
CA ASP A 92 6.33 20.01 9.82
C ASP A 92 6.00 18.75 9.01
N LEU A 93 6.58 17.58 9.33
CA LEU A 93 6.21 16.31 8.74
C LEU A 93 4.80 15.87 9.19
N ILE A 94 4.54 16.00 10.50
CA ILE A 94 3.22 15.70 11.08
C ILE A 94 2.14 16.58 10.44
N ASP A 95 2.42 17.87 10.24
CA ASP A 95 1.45 18.80 9.64
C ASP A 95 1.08 18.42 8.21
N LEU A 96 2.00 17.82 7.45
CA LEU A 96 1.79 17.39 6.06
C LEU A 96 1.13 16.04 5.93
N MET A 97 1.12 15.22 6.99
CA MET A 97 0.56 13.89 6.98
C MET A 97 -0.95 13.89 6.68
N GLY A 98 -1.38 12.96 5.83
CA GLY A 98 -2.80 12.77 5.50
C GLY A 98 -3.44 13.89 4.68
N ARG A 99 -2.67 14.88 4.24
CA ARG A 99 -3.18 15.94 3.34
C ARG A 99 -3.25 15.42 1.91
N VAL A 100 -4.26 14.62 1.63
CA VAL A 100 -4.54 14.06 0.30
C VAL A 100 -5.98 14.36 -0.08
N ASP A 101 -6.22 14.65 -1.35
CA ASP A 101 -7.54 14.92 -1.92
C ASP A 101 -8.00 13.74 -2.78
N ALA A 102 -9.32 13.60 -2.93
CA ALA A 102 -9.89 12.62 -3.84
C ALA A 102 -9.61 13.01 -5.29
N GLY A 103 -8.93 12.15 -6.03
CA GLY A 103 -8.60 12.47 -7.42
C GLY A 103 -7.70 11.44 -8.10
N THR A 104 -7.30 11.78 -9.33
CA THR A 104 -6.45 10.97 -10.19
C THR A 104 -5.26 11.79 -10.65
N PRO A 105 -4.01 11.27 -10.55
CA PRO A 105 -2.82 11.95 -11.07
C PRO A 105 -2.91 12.20 -12.58
N ALA A 106 -2.29 13.29 -13.04
CA ALA A 106 -2.15 13.60 -14.47
C ALA A 106 -0.95 12.87 -15.10
N PHE A 107 -0.75 11.62 -14.73
CA PHE A 107 0.25 10.70 -15.26
C PHE A 107 -0.45 9.55 -15.99
N ASP A 108 0.26 8.87 -16.89
CA ASP A 108 -0.29 7.69 -17.59
C ASP A 108 -0.30 6.48 -16.66
N VAL A 109 -1.30 6.46 -15.79
CA VAL A 109 -1.55 5.40 -14.82
C VAL A 109 -3.03 5.03 -14.77
N GLU A 110 -3.32 3.77 -14.48
CA GLU A 110 -4.66 3.28 -14.20
C GLU A 110 -4.79 2.99 -12.70
N LEU A 111 -5.85 3.48 -12.08
CA LEU A 111 -6.14 3.29 -10.65
C LEU A 111 -7.12 2.13 -10.48
N ILE A 112 -6.71 1.10 -9.74
CA ILE A 112 -7.53 -0.08 -9.43
C ILE A 112 -7.96 0.04 -7.97
N VAL A 113 -9.13 0.65 -7.75
CA VAL A 113 -9.67 0.90 -6.40
C VAL A 113 -10.40 -0.34 -5.89
N HIS A 114 -10.11 -0.72 -4.66
CA HIS A 114 -10.75 -1.86 -3.96
C HIS A 114 -10.70 -1.68 -2.44
N ASP A 115 -11.28 -2.63 -1.70
CA ASP A 115 -11.31 -2.61 -0.24
C ASP A 115 -10.58 -3.82 0.38
N GLY A 116 -9.55 -4.33 -0.30
CA GLY A 116 -8.92 -5.59 0.08
C GLY A 116 -8.13 -5.54 1.39
N HIS A 117 -7.14 -4.67 1.47
CA HIS A 117 -6.31 -4.47 2.66
C HIS A 117 -6.94 -3.43 3.60
N ALA A 118 -7.39 -2.32 3.02
CA ALA A 118 -8.06 -1.21 3.73
C ALA A 118 -9.16 -0.60 2.84
N PRO A 119 -10.17 0.06 3.41
CA PRO A 119 -11.22 0.68 2.61
C PRO A 119 -10.68 1.77 1.68
N GLY A 120 -10.99 1.63 0.38
CA GLY A 120 -10.52 2.53 -0.67
C GLY A 120 -9.07 2.33 -1.10
N HIS A 121 -8.44 1.25 -0.67
CA HIS A 121 -7.10 0.89 -1.13
C HIS A 121 -7.04 0.86 -2.65
N THR A 122 -5.93 1.33 -3.22
CA THR A 122 -5.76 1.49 -4.65
C THR A 122 -4.44 0.92 -5.11
N ALA A 123 -4.48 -0.09 -5.98
CA ALA A 123 -3.29 -0.45 -6.74
C ALA A 123 -3.14 0.48 -7.94
N VAL A 124 -1.91 0.76 -8.35
CA VAL A 124 -1.60 1.62 -9.49
C VAL A 124 -0.94 0.80 -10.57
N TRP A 125 -1.56 0.77 -11.74
CA TRP A 125 -1.03 0.12 -12.92
C TRP A 125 -0.36 1.14 -13.83
N LEU A 126 0.88 0.87 -14.24
CA LEU A 126 1.61 1.61 -15.26
C LEU A 126 1.61 0.75 -16.53
N PRO A 127 0.80 1.09 -17.56
CA PRO A 127 0.65 0.26 -18.78
C PRO A 127 1.97 0.06 -19.52
N GLU A 128 2.74 1.12 -19.63
CA GLU A 128 4.12 1.14 -20.11
C GLU A 128 5.01 1.68 -18.97
N PRO A 129 5.81 0.90 -18.28
CA PRO A 129 6.50 -0.35 -18.64
C PRO A 129 5.88 -1.66 -18.10
N ARG A 130 4.58 -1.72 -17.81
CA ARG A 130 3.89 -2.88 -17.23
C ARG A 130 4.33 -3.15 -15.78
N VAL A 131 4.19 -2.13 -14.94
CA VAL A 131 4.48 -2.17 -13.51
C VAL A 131 3.16 -2.13 -12.73
N LEU A 132 3.01 -3.05 -11.80
CA LEU A 132 1.92 -3.05 -10.83
C LEU A 132 2.46 -2.59 -9.47
N VAL A 133 2.07 -1.39 -9.03
CA VAL A 133 2.27 -0.93 -7.66
C VAL A 133 1.07 -1.41 -6.86
N ALA A 134 1.28 -2.40 -6.01
CA ALA A 134 0.19 -3.15 -5.40
C ALA A 134 -0.30 -2.57 -4.06
N GLY A 135 0.36 -1.52 -3.52
CA GLY A 135 0.15 -1.13 -2.13
C GLY A 135 0.39 -2.33 -1.21
N ASP A 136 -0.33 -2.44 -0.12
CA ASP A 136 -0.15 -3.51 0.86
C ASP A 136 -0.85 -4.82 0.47
N MET A 137 -0.66 -5.19 -0.78
CA MET A 137 -1.04 -6.48 -1.33
C MET A 137 0.11 -7.09 -2.12
N LEU A 138 0.07 -8.38 -2.36
CA LEU A 138 1.05 -9.13 -3.14
C LEU A 138 2.48 -9.01 -2.57
N SER A 139 2.62 -8.91 -1.25
CA SER A 139 3.91 -8.91 -0.57
C SER A 139 4.55 -10.30 -0.60
N ASP A 140 5.89 -10.33 -0.73
CA ASP A 140 6.67 -11.55 -0.56
C ASP A 140 7.13 -11.79 0.88
N VAL A 141 6.90 -10.81 1.76
CA VAL A 141 7.32 -10.86 3.17
C VAL A 141 6.16 -10.82 4.16
N GLU A 142 5.02 -10.25 3.77
CA GLU A 142 3.83 -10.16 4.62
C GLU A 142 2.73 -11.09 4.14
N LEU A 143 1.96 -11.62 5.10
CA LEU A 143 0.74 -12.36 4.83
C LEU A 143 -0.36 -11.41 4.34
N PRO A 144 -1.39 -11.89 3.63
CA PRO A 144 -2.61 -11.13 3.41
C PRO A 144 -3.19 -10.57 4.71
N LEU A 145 -3.23 -9.25 4.82
CA LEU A 145 -3.68 -8.52 6.00
C LEU A 145 -4.96 -7.74 5.68
N PRO A 146 -6.16 -8.32 5.89
CA PRO A 146 -7.41 -7.57 5.81
C PRO A 146 -7.54 -6.72 7.09
N PHE A 147 -7.00 -5.49 7.08
CA PHE A 147 -7.14 -4.56 8.18
C PHE A 147 -8.60 -4.15 8.40
N TRP A 148 -8.84 -3.31 9.42
CA TRP A 148 -10.20 -2.88 9.69
C TRP A 148 -10.95 -2.47 8.41
N PRO A 149 -12.17 -2.93 8.15
CA PRO A 149 -13.08 -3.69 9.03
C PRO A 149 -12.90 -5.23 9.02
N HIS A 150 -11.75 -5.74 8.65
CA HIS A 150 -11.43 -7.17 8.57
C HIS A 150 -12.27 -7.94 7.54
N ASP A 151 -12.61 -7.32 6.43
CA ASP A 151 -13.42 -7.93 5.36
C ASP A 151 -12.55 -8.83 4.47
N VAL A 152 -12.43 -10.10 4.90
CA VAL A 152 -11.70 -11.13 4.12
C VAL A 152 -12.32 -11.32 2.74
N ALA A 153 -13.64 -11.18 2.60
CA ALA A 153 -14.30 -11.32 1.31
C ALA A 153 -13.95 -10.13 0.37
N ALA A 154 -13.77 -8.92 0.91
CA ALA A 154 -13.27 -7.79 0.13
C ALA A 154 -11.84 -8.03 -0.33
N TYR A 155 -10.98 -8.62 0.53
CA TYR A 155 -9.63 -8.98 0.14
C TYR A 155 -9.60 -9.98 -1.01
N GLU A 156 -10.43 -11.03 -0.95
CA GLU A 156 -10.55 -12.02 -2.03
C GLU A 156 -11.04 -11.39 -3.34
N ARG A 157 -12.06 -10.51 -3.27
CA ARG A 157 -12.52 -9.74 -4.46
C ARG A 157 -11.42 -8.84 -5.03
N ALA A 158 -10.58 -8.27 -4.19
CA ALA A 158 -9.43 -7.48 -4.63
C ALA A 158 -8.41 -8.34 -5.37
N LEU A 159 -8.11 -9.56 -4.89
CA LEU A 159 -7.25 -10.49 -5.61
C LEU A 159 -7.83 -10.86 -6.99
N ASP A 160 -9.15 -11.04 -7.09
CA ASP A 160 -9.80 -11.29 -8.39
C ASP A 160 -9.69 -10.09 -9.33
N LEU A 161 -9.86 -8.88 -8.80
CA LEU A 161 -9.71 -7.64 -9.56
C LEU A 161 -8.27 -7.42 -10.05
N LEU A 162 -7.27 -7.78 -9.23
CA LEU A 162 -5.86 -7.61 -9.55
C LEU A 162 -5.32 -8.70 -10.50
N GLU A 163 -6.01 -9.83 -10.66
CA GLU A 163 -5.52 -10.97 -11.45
C GLU A 163 -5.07 -10.60 -12.87
N PRO A 164 -5.85 -9.87 -13.71
CA PRO A 164 -5.42 -9.53 -15.06
C PRO A 164 -4.18 -8.64 -15.09
N TYR A 165 -3.99 -7.80 -14.08
CA TYR A 165 -2.80 -6.96 -13.94
C TYR A 165 -1.59 -7.77 -13.49
N ALA A 166 -1.78 -8.69 -12.55
CA ALA A 166 -0.72 -9.59 -12.09
C ALA A 166 -0.22 -10.49 -13.23
N ASP A 167 -1.12 -10.97 -14.11
CA ASP A 167 -0.77 -11.73 -15.31
C ASP A 167 0.00 -10.89 -16.34
N ALA A 168 -0.34 -9.61 -16.45
CA ALA A 168 0.28 -8.69 -17.41
C ALA A 168 1.59 -8.08 -16.89
N ALA A 169 1.81 -8.01 -15.57
CA ALA A 169 2.91 -7.31 -14.97
C ALA A 169 4.28 -7.93 -15.31
N ARG A 170 5.24 -7.05 -15.60
CA ARG A 170 6.67 -7.41 -15.65
C ARG A 170 7.34 -7.19 -14.30
N ILE A 171 6.82 -6.22 -13.54
CA ILE A 171 7.34 -5.85 -12.22
C ILE A 171 6.13 -5.67 -11.30
N VAL A 172 6.24 -6.16 -10.08
CA VAL A 172 5.34 -5.86 -8.96
C VAL A 172 6.12 -5.13 -7.87
N ILE A 173 5.52 -4.06 -7.35
CA ILE A 173 6.03 -3.27 -6.25
C ILE A 173 4.97 -3.32 -5.15
N PRO A 174 5.14 -4.12 -4.09
CA PRO A 174 4.27 -4.09 -2.92
C PRO A 174 4.58 -2.88 -2.06
N GLY A 175 3.71 -2.48 -1.16
CA GLY A 175 4.00 -1.47 -0.14
C GLY A 175 5.13 -1.95 0.78
N HIS A 176 5.06 -3.20 1.23
CA HIS A 176 6.08 -3.84 2.06
C HIS A 176 6.68 -5.06 1.38
N GLY A 177 8.02 -5.21 1.46
CA GLY A 177 8.75 -6.33 0.87
C GLY A 177 9.60 -5.96 -0.34
N ASN A 178 9.90 -6.94 -1.17
CA ASN A 178 10.83 -6.77 -2.27
C ASN A 178 10.10 -6.50 -3.60
N VAL A 179 10.68 -5.61 -4.42
CA VAL A 179 10.28 -5.48 -5.81
C VAL A 179 10.57 -6.81 -6.54
N GLY A 180 9.61 -7.31 -7.30
CA GLY A 180 9.70 -8.62 -7.95
C GLY A 180 9.20 -8.64 -9.39
N THR A 181 9.34 -9.81 -10.02
CA THR A 181 8.82 -10.09 -11.38
C THR A 181 7.80 -11.23 -11.36
N ASP A 182 7.27 -11.53 -10.21
CA ASP A 182 6.50 -12.72 -9.86
C ASP A 182 5.09 -12.40 -9.35
N ALA A 183 4.48 -11.29 -9.84
CA ALA A 183 3.17 -10.81 -9.40
C ALA A 183 2.10 -11.92 -9.35
N ARG A 184 2.00 -12.73 -10.40
CA ARG A 184 1.06 -13.85 -10.45
C ARG A 184 1.33 -14.89 -9.36
N ALA A 185 2.57 -15.25 -9.12
CA ALA A 185 2.91 -16.24 -8.09
C ALA A 185 2.59 -15.74 -6.68
N ARG A 186 2.75 -14.44 -6.42
CA ARG A 186 2.37 -13.79 -5.16
C ARG A 186 0.85 -13.77 -4.98
N LEU A 187 0.10 -13.42 -6.01
CA LEU A 187 -1.36 -13.47 -5.99
C LEU A 187 -1.87 -14.88 -5.70
N ASP A 188 -1.29 -15.89 -6.35
CA ASP A 188 -1.64 -17.28 -6.09
C ASP A 188 -1.25 -17.74 -4.68
N ALA A 189 -0.16 -17.22 -4.12
CA ALA A 189 0.25 -17.49 -2.74
C ALA A 189 -0.76 -16.90 -1.74
N ASP A 190 -1.21 -15.65 -1.95
CA ASP A 190 -2.23 -14.99 -1.14
C ASP A 190 -3.55 -15.77 -1.15
N ARG A 191 -4.01 -16.17 -2.33
CA ARG A 191 -5.22 -17.01 -2.48
C ARG A 191 -5.09 -18.35 -1.75
N ARG A 192 -3.94 -19.02 -1.88
CA ARG A 192 -3.70 -20.29 -1.19
C ARG A 192 -3.73 -20.11 0.32
N TYR A 193 -3.04 -19.10 0.83
CA TYR A 193 -3.02 -18.81 2.25
C TYR A 193 -4.43 -18.63 2.83
N LEU A 194 -5.23 -17.74 2.23
CA LEU A 194 -6.61 -17.48 2.67
C LEU A 194 -7.49 -18.73 2.59
N ALA A 195 -7.40 -19.50 1.50
CA ALA A 195 -8.15 -20.72 1.31
C ALA A 195 -7.76 -21.82 2.33
N ASP A 196 -6.47 -21.97 2.62
CA ASP A 196 -5.99 -22.97 3.57
C ASP A 196 -6.43 -22.64 4.99
N VAL A 197 -6.29 -21.39 5.43
CA VAL A 197 -6.76 -20.97 6.77
C VAL A 197 -8.27 -21.13 6.88
N ARG A 198 -9.05 -20.75 5.88
CA ARG A 198 -10.51 -20.92 5.87
C ARG A 198 -10.92 -22.38 5.93
N ARG A 199 -10.29 -23.26 5.15
CA ARG A 199 -10.65 -24.68 5.04
C ARG A 199 -10.21 -25.51 6.23
N THR A 200 -9.06 -25.23 6.82
CA THR A 200 -8.40 -26.11 7.81
C THR A 200 -8.05 -25.43 9.12
N GLY A 201 -8.19 -24.11 9.21
CA GLY A 201 -7.66 -23.31 10.32
C GLY A 201 -6.14 -23.28 10.37
N ARG A 202 -5.45 -23.72 9.31
CA ARG A 202 -3.98 -23.83 9.27
C ARG A 202 -3.44 -23.39 7.91
N SER A 203 -2.22 -22.84 7.94
CA SER A 203 -1.40 -22.60 6.75
C SER A 203 0.07 -22.84 7.07
N ASP A 204 0.80 -23.37 6.12
CA ASP A 204 2.27 -23.54 6.14
C ASP A 204 2.97 -22.49 5.26
N ASP A 205 2.30 -21.37 4.99
CA ASP A 205 2.88 -20.26 4.25
C ASP A 205 4.18 -19.79 4.93
N PRO A 206 5.30 -19.78 4.21
CA PRO A 206 6.61 -19.48 4.78
C PRO A 206 6.72 -18.06 5.35
N ARG A 207 5.89 -17.10 4.88
CA ARG A 207 5.87 -15.72 5.38
C ARG A 207 5.49 -15.63 6.86
N ARG A 208 4.79 -16.63 7.42
CA ARG A 208 4.50 -16.70 8.86
C ARG A 208 5.74 -16.63 9.75
N ALA A 209 6.91 -17.05 9.24
CA ALA A 209 8.15 -16.97 10.00
C ALA A 209 8.71 -15.55 10.11
N ASN A 210 8.18 -14.59 9.36
CA ASN A 210 8.61 -13.21 9.41
C ASN A 210 8.04 -12.50 10.66
N ALA A 211 8.75 -11.45 11.08
CA ALA A 211 8.38 -10.71 12.29
C ALA A 211 6.95 -10.15 12.20
N GLY A 212 6.14 -10.41 13.22
CA GLY A 212 4.74 -9.97 13.30
C GLY A 212 3.73 -10.88 12.60
N MET A 213 4.13 -11.66 11.59
CA MET A 213 3.19 -12.40 10.74
C MET A 213 2.49 -13.57 11.44
N ASP A 214 3.08 -14.13 12.50
CA ASP A 214 2.39 -15.18 13.27
C ASP A 214 1.21 -14.60 14.08
N ALA A 215 1.31 -13.36 14.55
CA ALA A 215 0.19 -12.66 15.19
C ALA A 215 -0.95 -12.36 14.19
N GLU A 216 -0.61 -11.93 12.98
CA GLU A 216 -1.58 -11.68 11.91
C GLU A 216 -2.27 -12.97 11.45
N TYR A 217 -1.54 -14.08 11.40
CA TYR A 217 -2.12 -15.39 11.13
C TYR A 217 -3.16 -15.80 12.20
N GLU A 218 -2.85 -15.61 13.48
CA GLU A 218 -3.80 -15.92 14.56
C GLU A 218 -5.03 -15.00 14.49
N LEU A 219 -4.85 -13.72 14.21
CA LEU A 219 -5.95 -12.77 14.01
C LEU A 219 -6.88 -13.22 12.86
N LEU A 220 -6.32 -13.60 11.70
CA LEU A 220 -7.13 -14.10 10.58
C LEU A 220 -7.94 -15.35 10.98
N ARG A 221 -7.36 -16.25 11.75
CA ARG A 221 -8.07 -17.45 12.25
C ARG A 221 -9.26 -17.08 13.13
N GLU A 222 -9.10 -16.11 14.02
CA GLU A 222 -10.16 -15.61 14.90
C GLU A 222 -11.29 -14.98 14.08
N ILE A 223 -10.96 -14.13 13.10
CA ILE A 223 -11.94 -13.51 12.20
C ILE A 223 -12.76 -14.56 11.45
N LEU A 224 -12.11 -15.56 10.86
CA LEU A 224 -12.78 -16.62 10.10
C LEU A 224 -13.63 -17.54 10.98
N ALA A 225 -13.18 -17.85 12.21
CA ALA A 225 -13.95 -18.62 13.17
C ALA A 225 -15.25 -17.88 13.58
N ALA A 226 -15.16 -16.59 13.89
CA ALA A 226 -16.31 -15.76 14.26
C ALA A 226 -17.34 -15.66 13.12
N THR A 227 -16.90 -15.67 11.87
CA THR A 227 -17.80 -15.59 10.70
C THR A 227 -18.56 -16.92 10.48
N THR A 228 -17.96 -18.05 10.86
CA THR A 228 -18.58 -19.39 10.70
C THR A 228 -19.71 -19.62 11.73
N ASP A 229 -19.60 -19.06 12.93
CA ASP A 229 -20.60 -19.21 14.00
C ASP A 229 -21.89 -18.38 13.75
N LEU A 230 -21.88 -17.48 12.77
CA LEU A 230 -23.02 -16.62 12.40
C LEU A 230 -23.79 -17.12 11.18
N SER A 231 -23.38 -18.19 10.53
CA SER A 231 -23.99 -18.80 9.34
C SER A 231 -24.70 -20.10 9.67
#